data_f158b1cca684e065fa352dffb3f13fcc
#
_entry.id   f158b1cca684e065fa352dffb3f13fcc
#
_cell.length_a   1.000
_cell.length_b   1.000
_cell.length_c   1.000
_cell.angle_alpha   90.00
_cell.angle_beta   90.00
_cell.angle_gamma   90.00
#
_symmetry.space_group_name_H-M   'P 1'
#
loop_
_entity.id
_entity.type
_entity.pdbx_description
1 polymer ?
#
loop_
_entity_poly.entity_id
_entity_poly.type
_entity_poly.pdbx_seq_one_letter_code
_entity_poly.pdbx_strand_id
1 'polypeptide(L)'
;MTDHAELRRLAKAATPGPWSCNRHWAIVGGPTLEFTNGAAQQQIAMACWQSWMREEELRNNAAFMAAANPKTILALLDEIDGLLAQHGRDSSELRALCQARDDARKERDRLKAENEALRGALQAVVDDPTWRSNDNTLWPKIIKAMNPAGRH
;
A
#
# COMPACT_ATOMS: atom_id res chain seq x y z
N MET A 1 11.44 6.49 -16.35
CA MET A 1 11.05 5.15 -15.88
C MET A 1 12.32 4.33 -15.81
N THR A 2 12.70 3.86 -14.64
CA THR A 2 13.84 2.93 -14.49
C THR A 2 13.42 1.60 -15.13
N ASP A 3 14.21 1.10 -16.06
CA ASP A 3 13.90 -0.18 -16.71
C ASP A 3 14.27 -1.34 -15.75
N HIS A 4 13.35 -1.65 -14.85
CA HIS A 4 13.52 -2.75 -13.89
C HIS A 4 13.67 -4.11 -14.60
N ALA A 5 13.08 -4.26 -15.79
CA ALA A 5 13.18 -5.50 -16.55
C ALA A 5 14.61 -5.74 -17.05
N GLU A 6 15.26 -4.69 -17.57
CA GLU A 6 16.64 -4.78 -18.03
C GLU A 6 17.60 -5.00 -16.86
N LEU A 7 17.43 -4.28 -15.75
CA LEU A 7 18.27 -4.48 -14.57
C LEU A 7 18.11 -5.92 -14.02
N ARG A 8 16.89 -6.45 -14.02
CA ARG A 8 16.61 -7.85 -13.64
C ARG A 8 17.28 -8.84 -14.59
N ARG A 9 17.25 -8.59 -15.90
CA ARG A 9 17.91 -9.42 -16.91
C ARG A 9 19.43 -9.45 -16.67
N LEU A 10 20.03 -8.27 -16.48
CA LEU A 10 21.48 -8.15 -16.23
C LEU A 10 21.88 -8.83 -14.91
N ALA A 11 21.12 -8.65 -13.84
CA ALA A 11 21.38 -9.29 -12.56
C ALA A 11 21.32 -10.83 -12.65
N LYS A 12 20.39 -11.38 -13.45
CA LYS A 12 20.29 -12.84 -13.68
C LYS A 12 21.43 -13.38 -14.53
N ALA A 13 22.00 -12.57 -15.41
CA ALA A 13 23.09 -12.98 -16.30
C ALA A 13 24.48 -12.79 -15.64
N ALA A 14 24.58 -11.99 -14.60
CA ALA A 14 25.84 -11.72 -13.91
C ALA A 14 26.28 -12.89 -13.03
N THR A 15 27.54 -12.91 -12.63
CA THR A 15 28.09 -13.87 -11.68
C THR A 15 27.24 -13.88 -10.40
N PRO A 16 26.72 -15.04 -9.95
CA PRO A 16 25.83 -15.07 -8.78
C PRO A 16 26.48 -14.52 -7.51
N GLY A 17 25.65 -13.81 -6.71
CA GLY A 17 26.07 -13.41 -5.37
C GLY A 17 26.03 -14.58 -4.35
N PRO A 18 26.53 -14.37 -3.14
CA PRO A 18 27.03 -13.09 -2.65
C PRO A 18 28.39 -12.70 -3.22
N TRP A 19 28.64 -11.40 -3.33
CA TRP A 19 29.96 -10.87 -3.62
C TRP A 19 30.60 -10.34 -2.34
N SER A 20 31.92 -10.37 -2.28
CA SER A 20 32.69 -9.82 -1.16
C SER A 20 33.83 -8.94 -1.68
N CYS A 21 34.30 -8.03 -0.84
CA CYS A 21 35.49 -7.23 -1.13
C CYS A 21 36.67 -7.80 -0.36
N ASN A 22 37.79 -8.04 -1.04
CA ASN A 22 39.01 -8.47 -0.40
C ASN A 22 39.90 -7.29 0.06
N ARG A 23 41.03 -7.58 0.72
CA ARG A 23 41.97 -6.57 1.22
C ARG A 23 42.63 -5.70 0.14
N HIS A 24 42.51 -6.08 -1.12
CA HIS A 24 43.03 -5.34 -2.29
C HIS A 24 41.96 -4.61 -3.07
N TRP A 25 40.79 -4.41 -2.48
CA TRP A 25 39.65 -3.74 -3.07
C TRP A 25 39.10 -4.44 -4.32
N ALA A 26 39.45 -5.69 -4.53
CA ALA A 26 38.87 -6.53 -5.55
C ALA A 26 37.55 -7.12 -5.05
N ILE A 27 36.51 -7.01 -5.87
CA ILE A 27 35.21 -7.62 -5.66
C ILE A 27 35.27 -9.02 -6.25
N VAL A 28 35.03 -10.02 -5.40
CA VAL A 28 35.06 -11.43 -5.76
C VAL A 28 33.69 -12.08 -5.51
N GLY A 29 33.35 -13.11 -6.27
CA GLY A 29 32.09 -13.83 -6.13
C GLY A 29 32.04 -15.08 -7.00
N GLY A 30 30.85 -15.70 -7.07
CA GLY A 30 30.68 -16.98 -7.74
C GLY A 30 31.16 -18.16 -6.90
N PRO A 31 31.25 -19.36 -7.50
CA PRO A 31 31.72 -20.57 -6.82
C PRO A 31 33.16 -20.43 -6.39
N THR A 32 33.48 -20.98 -5.23
CA THR A 32 34.87 -21.12 -4.78
C THR A 32 35.52 -22.23 -5.58
N LEU A 33 36.63 -21.93 -6.23
CA LEU A 33 37.47 -22.88 -6.95
C LEU A 33 38.64 -23.29 -6.07
N GLU A 34 38.83 -24.58 -5.90
CA GLU A 34 39.93 -25.11 -5.18
C GLU A 34 41.14 -25.39 -6.11
N PHE A 35 42.29 -24.93 -5.73
CA PHE A 35 43.55 -25.11 -6.42
C PHE A 35 44.58 -25.79 -5.47
N THR A 36 45.66 -26.33 -6.02
CA THR A 36 46.72 -26.94 -5.26
C THR A 36 47.34 -25.98 -4.20
N ASN A 37 47.25 -24.69 -4.42
CA ASN A 37 47.83 -23.64 -3.57
C ASN A 37 46.78 -22.89 -2.73
N GLY A 38 45.54 -23.38 -2.64
CA GLY A 38 44.44 -22.74 -1.89
C GLY A 38 43.18 -22.58 -2.71
N ALA A 39 42.22 -21.89 -2.12
CA ALA A 39 40.92 -21.64 -2.77
C ALA A 39 40.78 -20.16 -3.20
N ALA A 40 40.15 -19.93 -4.34
CA ALA A 40 39.89 -18.58 -4.82
C ALA A 40 38.48 -18.48 -5.45
N GLN A 41 37.92 -17.28 -5.39
CA GLN A 41 36.71 -16.91 -6.13
C GLN A 41 37.04 -16.05 -7.32
N GLN A 42 36.18 -16.03 -8.29
CA GLN A 42 36.32 -15.20 -9.50
C GLN A 42 36.36 -13.71 -9.11
N GLN A 43 37.38 -12.99 -9.62
CA GLN A 43 37.38 -11.54 -9.54
C GLN A 43 36.37 -10.97 -10.55
N ILE A 44 35.43 -10.18 -10.06
CA ILE A 44 34.36 -9.58 -10.84
C ILE A 44 34.69 -8.15 -11.20
N ALA A 45 35.22 -7.40 -10.25
CA ALA A 45 35.59 -6.00 -10.41
C ALA A 45 36.74 -5.64 -9.47
N MET A 46 37.29 -4.45 -9.65
CA MET A 46 38.26 -3.86 -8.74
C MET A 46 37.94 -2.38 -8.60
N ALA A 47 37.85 -1.89 -7.36
CA ALA A 47 37.79 -0.44 -7.14
C ALA A 47 39.20 0.14 -7.35
N CYS A 48 39.29 1.04 -8.32
CA CYS A 48 40.56 1.65 -8.68
C CYS A 48 40.78 2.94 -7.89
N TRP A 49 41.97 3.05 -7.30
CA TRP A 49 42.36 4.26 -6.60
C TRP A 49 42.79 5.34 -7.59
N GLN A 50 42.44 6.58 -7.25
CA GLN A 50 42.89 7.78 -7.98
C GLN A 50 43.65 8.68 -6.98
N SER A 51 44.63 9.46 -7.46
CA SER A 51 45.53 10.26 -6.61
C SER A 51 44.81 11.30 -5.70
N TRP A 52 43.58 11.68 -6.03
CA TRP A 52 42.73 12.59 -5.24
C TRP A 52 41.72 11.88 -4.34
N MET A 53 41.55 10.55 -4.46
CA MET A 53 40.61 9.77 -3.70
C MET A 53 41.19 9.41 -2.32
N ARG A 54 40.38 9.52 -1.27
CA ARG A 54 40.75 9.07 0.07
C ARG A 54 40.65 7.54 0.14
N GLU A 55 41.49 6.92 0.92
CA GLU A 55 41.48 5.46 1.13
C GLU A 55 40.12 4.98 1.68
N GLU A 56 39.51 5.75 2.56
CA GLU A 56 38.16 5.47 3.09
C GLU A 56 37.08 5.48 2.00
N GLU A 57 37.17 6.40 1.06
CA GLU A 57 36.26 6.49 -0.09
C GLU A 57 36.40 5.27 -0.99
N LEU A 58 37.64 4.86 -1.29
CA LEU A 58 37.93 3.63 -2.04
C LEU A 58 37.33 2.39 -1.36
N ARG A 59 37.51 2.28 -0.04
CA ARG A 59 36.94 1.21 0.78
C ARG A 59 35.42 1.18 0.69
N ASN A 60 34.77 2.33 0.85
CA ASN A 60 33.31 2.45 0.80
C ASN A 60 32.77 2.11 -0.59
N ASN A 61 33.44 2.56 -1.65
CA ASN A 61 33.06 2.22 -3.01
C ASN A 61 33.14 0.72 -3.27
N ALA A 62 34.24 0.07 -2.85
CA ALA A 62 34.41 -1.37 -3.00
C ALA A 62 33.36 -2.16 -2.20
N ALA A 63 33.09 -1.74 -0.95
CA ALA A 63 32.06 -2.35 -0.11
C ALA A 63 30.66 -2.20 -0.74
N PHE A 64 30.35 -1.02 -1.27
CA PHE A 64 29.06 -0.77 -1.95
C PHE A 64 28.90 -1.66 -3.19
N MET A 65 29.93 -1.76 -4.04
CA MET A 65 29.90 -2.65 -5.21
C MET A 65 29.66 -4.11 -4.82
N ALA A 66 30.31 -4.59 -3.75
CA ALA A 66 30.10 -5.94 -3.25
C ALA A 66 28.70 -6.16 -2.69
N ALA A 67 28.14 -5.17 -1.95
CA ALA A 67 26.80 -5.21 -1.39
C ALA A 67 25.72 -5.17 -2.48
N ALA A 68 25.95 -4.41 -3.55
CA ALA A 68 25.04 -4.29 -4.72
C ALA A 68 25.14 -5.49 -5.68
N ASN A 69 25.40 -6.69 -5.16
CA ASN A 69 25.49 -7.91 -5.96
C ASN A 69 24.14 -8.34 -6.55
N PRO A 70 24.12 -9.23 -7.56
CA PRO A 70 22.89 -9.65 -8.24
C PRO A 70 21.83 -10.21 -7.30
N LYS A 71 22.20 -10.95 -6.25
CA LYS A 71 21.25 -11.48 -5.27
C LYS A 71 20.51 -10.36 -4.54
N THR A 72 21.24 -9.34 -4.08
CA THR A 72 20.66 -8.17 -3.41
C THR A 72 19.76 -7.37 -4.35
N ILE A 73 20.23 -7.12 -5.59
CA ILE A 73 19.45 -6.39 -6.59
C ILE A 73 18.15 -7.13 -6.92
N LEU A 74 18.20 -8.44 -7.13
CA LEU A 74 16.99 -9.23 -7.41
C LEU A 74 16.02 -9.20 -6.24
N ALA A 75 16.51 -9.32 -5.01
CA ALA A 75 15.64 -9.23 -3.82
C ALA A 75 14.94 -7.86 -3.70
N LEU A 76 15.66 -6.76 -3.92
CA LEU A 76 15.09 -5.42 -3.92
C LEU A 76 14.06 -5.23 -5.05
N LEU A 77 14.32 -5.77 -6.24
CA LEU A 77 13.37 -5.71 -7.35
C LEU A 77 12.10 -6.52 -7.05
N ASP A 78 12.21 -7.67 -6.38
CA ASP A 78 11.07 -8.48 -5.96
C ASP A 78 10.24 -7.76 -4.88
N GLU A 79 10.90 -7.07 -3.95
CA GLU A 79 10.23 -6.24 -2.95
C GLU A 79 9.48 -5.06 -3.58
N ILE A 80 10.09 -4.37 -4.54
CA ILE A 80 9.45 -3.28 -5.30
C ILE A 80 8.19 -3.80 -6.02
N ASP A 81 8.30 -4.94 -6.72
CA ASP A 81 7.15 -5.53 -7.43
C ASP A 81 6.03 -5.91 -6.44
N GLY A 82 6.39 -6.44 -5.27
CA GLY A 82 5.44 -6.73 -4.18
C GLY A 82 4.72 -5.49 -3.66
N LEU A 83 5.46 -4.41 -3.40
CA LEU A 83 4.91 -3.13 -2.94
C LEU A 83 4.00 -2.48 -3.98
N LEU A 84 4.37 -2.52 -5.27
CA LEU A 84 3.54 -2.02 -6.35
C LEU A 84 2.22 -2.81 -6.48
N ALA A 85 2.28 -4.14 -6.36
CA ALA A 85 1.09 -4.98 -6.36
C ALA A 85 0.19 -4.70 -5.15
N GLN A 86 0.76 -4.49 -3.96
CA GLN A 86 0.01 -4.11 -2.76
C GLN A 86 -0.66 -2.75 -2.94
N HIS A 87 0.08 -1.75 -3.41
CA HIS A 87 -0.48 -0.41 -3.68
C HIS A 87 -1.64 -0.46 -4.68
N GLY A 88 -1.56 -1.34 -5.70
CA GLY A 88 -2.66 -1.57 -6.64
C GLY A 88 -3.91 -2.11 -5.96
N ARG A 89 -3.77 -3.08 -5.05
CA ARG A 89 -4.89 -3.63 -4.26
C ARG A 89 -5.52 -2.57 -3.35
N ASP A 90 -4.70 -1.86 -2.58
CA ASP A 90 -5.15 -0.83 -1.65
C ASP A 90 -5.90 0.30 -2.38
N SER A 91 -5.41 0.70 -3.56
CA SER A 91 -6.06 1.69 -4.40
C SER A 91 -7.43 1.22 -4.91
N SER A 92 -7.56 -0.07 -5.23
CA SER A 92 -8.82 -0.66 -5.67
C SER A 92 -9.83 -0.75 -4.52
N GLU A 93 -9.39 -1.17 -3.35
CA GLU A 93 -10.20 -1.23 -2.13
C GLU A 93 -10.68 0.16 -1.72
N LEU A 94 -9.81 1.16 -1.74
CA LEU A 94 -10.17 2.54 -1.43
C LEU A 94 -11.25 3.08 -2.38
N ARG A 95 -11.16 2.77 -3.69
CA ARG A 95 -12.21 3.15 -4.66
C ARG A 95 -13.55 2.49 -4.33
N ALA A 96 -13.53 1.19 -3.99
CA ALA A 96 -14.74 0.46 -3.62
C ALA A 96 -15.39 1.04 -2.34
N LEU A 97 -14.59 1.36 -1.32
CA LEU A 97 -15.06 2.00 -0.10
C LEU A 97 -15.63 3.39 -0.35
N CYS A 98 -14.99 4.19 -1.20
CA CYS A 98 -15.53 5.50 -1.60
C CYS A 98 -16.88 5.36 -2.29
N GLN A 99 -17.03 4.41 -3.21
CA GLN A 99 -18.30 4.15 -3.90
C GLN A 99 -19.38 3.71 -2.91
N ALA A 100 -19.09 2.76 -2.04
CA ALA A 100 -20.04 2.29 -1.01
C ALA A 100 -20.48 3.43 -0.07
N ARG A 101 -19.55 4.30 0.34
CA ARG A 101 -19.85 5.50 1.13
C ARG A 101 -20.83 6.43 0.39
N ASP A 102 -20.56 6.68 -0.89
CA ASP A 102 -21.40 7.60 -1.67
C ASP A 102 -22.79 7.02 -1.92
N ASP A 103 -22.91 5.72 -2.12
CA ASP A 103 -24.19 5.03 -2.23
C ASP A 103 -24.97 5.02 -0.91
N ALA A 104 -24.29 4.79 0.21
CA ALA A 104 -24.88 4.90 1.54
C ALA A 104 -25.37 6.33 1.85
N ARG A 105 -24.66 7.36 1.38
CA ARG A 105 -25.09 8.76 1.50
C ARG A 105 -26.36 9.02 0.71
N LYS A 106 -26.44 8.58 -0.55
CA LYS A 106 -27.63 8.71 -1.39
C LYS A 106 -28.86 8.04 -0.73
N GLU A 107 -28.67 6.82 -0.22
CA GLU A 107 -29.74 6.10 0.45
C GLU A 107 -30.19 6.78 1.75
N ARG A 108 -29.25 7.28 2.55
CA ARG A 108 -29.57 8.09 3.73
C ARG A 108 -30.40 9.32 3.36
N ASP A 109 -30.02 10.04 2.31
CA ASP A 109 -30.70 11.26 1.89
C ASP A 109 -32.11 10.94 1.34
N ARG A 110 -32.26 9.82 0.61
CA ARG A 110 -33.56 9.29 0.18
C ARG A 110 -34.46 8.97 1.36
N LEU A 111 -33.93 8.18 2.33
CA LEU A 111 -34.69 7.79 3.52
C LEU A 111 -35.04 9.00 4.40
N LYS A 112 -34.19 10.01 4.45
CA LYS A 112 -34.48 11.27 5.14
C LYS A 112 -35.65 11.99 4.48
N ALA A 113 -35.63 12.13 3.16
CA ALA A 113 -36.73 12.77 2.42
C ALA A 113 -38.06 12.00 2.58
N GLU A 114 -38.04 10.67 2.49
CA GLU A 114 -39.22 9.84 2.75
C GLU A 114 -39.73 10.01 4.19
N ASN A 115 -38.83 10.06 5.16
CA ASN A 115 -39.24 10.26 6.57
C ASN A 115 -39.84 11.64 6.79
N GLU A 116 -39.29 12.68 6.17
CA GLU A 116 -39.87 14.04 6.22
C GLU A 116 -41.24 14.09 5.56
N ALA A 117 -41.42 13.43 4.42
CA ALA A 117 -42.74 13.35 3.74
C ALA A 117 -43.76 12.59 4.59
N LEU A 118 -43.39 11.45 5.18
CA LEU A 118 -44.29 10.69 6.06
C LEU A 118 -44.65 11.48 7.32
N ARG A 119 -43.68 12.18 7.91
CA ARG A 119 -43.98 13.08 9.04
C ARG A 119 -44.89 14.20 8.69
N GLY A 120 -44.72 14.83 7.50
CA GLY A 120 -45.62 15.85 7.01
C GLY A 120 -47.04 15.34 6.78
N ALA A 121 -47.20 14.15 6.20
CA ALA A 121 -48.49 13.50 6.04
C ALA A 121 -49.17 13.17 7.37
N LEU A 122 -48.41 12.63 8.34
CA LEU A 122 -48.91 12.39 9.70
C LEU A 122 -49.31 13.67 10.40
N GLN A 123 -48.55 14.75 10.25
CA GLN A 123 -48.86 16.04 10.84
C GLN A 123 -50.16 16.58 10.24
N ALA A 124 -50.36 16.46 8.92
CA ALA A 124 -51.59 16.88 8.28
C ALA A 124 -52.84 16.15 8.80
N VAL A 125 -52.70 14.84 9.08
CA VAL A 125 -53.77 14.05 9.73
C VAL A 125 -53.98 14.50 11.17
N VAL A 126 -52.91 14.84 11.90
CA VAL A 126 -53.00 15.34 13.28
C VAL A 126 -53.73 16.68 13.36
N ASP A 127 -53.48 17.54 12.37
CA ASP A 127 -54.04 18.90 12.32
C ASP A 127 -55.49 18.96 11.75
N ASP A 128 -55.97 17.85 11.15
CA ASP A 128 -57.32 17.75 10.65
C ASP A 128 -58.35 17.63 11.81
N PRO A 129 -59.23 18.62 11.98
CA PRO A 129 -60.19 18.63 13.09
C PRO A 129 -61.24 17.51 13.02
N THR A 130 -61.42 16.89 11.85
CA THR A 130 -62.40 15.78 11.68
C THR A 130 -61.94 14.49 12.33
N TRP A 131 -60.63 14.28 12.46
CA TRP A 131 -60.03 13.08 13.13
C TRP A 131 -60.03 13.17 14.66
N ARG A 132 -60.11 14.37 15.21
CA ARG A 132 -60.09 14.56 16.69
C ARG A 132 -61.37 14.09 17.40
N SER A 133 -62.43 13.87 16.66
CA SER A 133 -63.71 13.58 17.30
C SER A 133 -64.00 12.09 17.55
N ASN A 134 -63.25 11.16 16.96
CA ASN A 134 -63.69 9.77 16.87
C ASN A 134 -62.88 8.71 17.62
N ASP A 135 -61.68 8.94 18.11
CA ASP A 135 -60.98 7.91 18.89
C ASP A 135 -59.84 8.46 19.77
N ASN A 136 -60.04 8.39 21.07
CA ASN A 136 -59.07 8.84 22.09
C ASN A 136 -57.87 7.91 22.29
N THR A 137 -57.82 6.73 21.67
CA THR A 137 -56.81 5.71 22.03
C THR A 137 -55.60 5.72 21.10
N LEU A 138 -55.79 6.10 19.83
CA LEU A 138 -54.68 6.14 18.84
C LEU A 138 -53.93 7.46 18.87
N TRP A 139 -54.55 8.55 19.22
CA TRP A 139 -54.01 9.90 19.20
C TRP A 139 -52.73 10.08 20.05
N PRO A 140 -52.65 9.63 21.28
CA PRO A 140 -51.44 9.70 22.09
C PRO A 140 -50.26 8.90 21.47
N LYS A 141 -50.57 7.76 20.80
CA LYS A 141 -49.56 6.93 20.13
C LYS A 141 -48.99 7.62 18.89
N ILE A 142 -49.84 8.28 18.11
CA ILE A 142 -49.40 9.05 16.92
C ILE A 142 -48.52 10.24 17.33
N ILE A 143 -48.93 11.02 18.34
CA ILE A 143 -48.13 12.13 18.87
C ILE A 143 -46.81 11.67 19.40
N LYS A 144 -46.77 10.56 20.11
CA LYS A 144 -45.54 9.96 20.66
C LYS A 144 -44.61 9.47 19.54
N ALA A 145 -45.16 8.93 18.46
CA ALA A 145 -44.38 8.50 17.28
C ALA A 145 -43.81 9.69 16.47
N MET A 146 -44.53 10.80 16.42
CA MET A 146 -44.10 12.02 15.74
C MET A 146 -43.05 12.82 16.48
N ASN A 147 -43.03 12.76 17.81
CA ASN A 147 -42.06 13.43 18.68
C ASN A 147 -41.14 12.41 19.38
N PRO A 148 -40.16 11.84 18.70
CA PRO A 148 -39.20 10.92 19.34
C PRO A 148 -38.14 11.67 20.19
N ALA A 149 -38.34 12.96 20.50
CA ALA A 149 -37.46 13.77 21.36
C ALA A 149 -37.51 13.27 22.80
N GLY A 150 -36.77 12.22 23.07
CA GLY A 150 -36.63 11.58 24.39
C GLY A 150 -35.51 10.52 24.40
N ARG A 151 -34.58 10.56 23.42
CA ARG A 151 -33.35 9.77 23.54
C ARG A 151 -32.16 10.72 23.64
N HIS A 152 -31.79 11.02 24.87
CA HIS A 152 -30.44 11.41 25.25
C HIS A 152 -29.60 10.16 25.41
#